data_9d841fddff3bd1d75b994be7fe9b78c0
#
_entry.id   9d841fddff3bd1d75b994be7fe9b78c0
#
_cell.length_a   1.000
_cell.length_b   1.000
_cell.length_c   1.000
_cell.angle_alpha   90.00
_cell.angle_beta   90.00
_cell.angle_gamma   90.00
#
_symmetry.space_group_name_H-M   'P 1'
#
loop_
_entity.id
_entity.type
_entity.pdbx_description
1 polymer ?
#
loop_
_entity_poly.entity_id
_entity_poly.type
_entity_poly.pdbx_seq_one_letter_code
_entity_poly.pdbx_strand_id
1 'polypeptide(L)'
;TGVLLQNERVAMQVDRQGHVISYTLDGREMAAGRPMNVLRMYKDVPRIFDAWDIDSNYREQEACTARADTLELLKEEGFSVSVRWTGSIGRSAVTQVITLRTGSPVAQFDTTIQWRELHRLLKVEFPVDVRAENAIHEIQFGYVERPTHRSRGYDQQRFEVCNHRYTA
;
A
#
# COMPACT_ATOMS: atom_id res chain seq x y z
N THR A 1 11.20 8.77 16.40
CA THR A 1 11.69 7.39 16.39
C THR A 1 10.48 6.48 16.17
N GLY A 2 10.56 5.63 15.18
CA GLY A 2 9.50 4.64 14.85
C GLY A 2 9.73 3.31 15.59
N VAL A 3 9.14 2.23 15.08
CA VAL A 3 9.23 0.87 15.61
C VAL A 3 9.96 -0.01 14.60
N LEU A 4 10.87 -0.87 15.07
CA LEU A 4 11.49 -1.93 14.27
C LEU A 4 10.76 -3.26 14.57
N LEU A 5 10.19 -3.87 13.53
CA LEU A 5 9.67 -5.23 13.58
C LEU A 5 10.69 -6.14 12.88
N GLN A 6 11.06 -7.25 13.49
CA GLN A 6 12.09 -8.12 12.94
C GLN A 6 11.79 -9.59 13.23
N ASN A 7 12.09 -10.44 12.26
CA ASN A 7 12.22 -11.89 12.40
C ASN A 7 13.52 -12.36 11.74
N GLU A 8 13.67 -13.67 11.49
CA GLU A 8 14.88 -14.28 10.94
C GLU A 8 15.17 -13.84 9.49
N ARG A 9 14.17 -13.36 8.76
CA ARG A 9 14.26 -13.04 7.33
C ARG A 9 14.01 -11.58 7.02
N VAL A 10 13.17 -10.92 7.82
CA VAL A 10 12.69 -9.54 7.56
C VAL A 10 13.10 -8.62 8.69
N ALA A 11 13.61 -7.45 8.33
CA ALA A 11 13.67 -6.29 9.23
C ALA A 11 12.86 -5.15 8.58
N MET A 12 11.82 -4.70 9.28
CA MET A 12 10.91 -3.67 8.79
C MET A 12 10.85 -2.50 9.78
N GLN A 13 11.18 -1.31 9.31
CA GLN A 13 11.10 -0.11 10.10
C GLN A 13 9.84 0.67 9.78
N VAL A 14 9.00 0.89 10.80
CA VAL A 14 7.75 1.65 10.71
C VAL A 14 7.94 2.99 11.41
N ASP A 15 7.63 4.09 10.73
CA ASP A 15 7.71 5.43 11.30
C ASP A 15 6.48 5.77 12.17
N ARG A 16 6.46 6.97 12.76
CA ARG A 16 5.35 7.43 13.61
C ARG A 16 4.04 7.66 12.85
N GLN A 17 4.10 7.74 11.53
CA GLN A 17 2.92 7.88 10.68
C GLN A 17 2.34 6.54 10.22
N GLY A 18 2.93 5.42 10.63
CA GLY A 18 2.55 4.08 10.19
C GLY A 18 3.11 3.70 8.83
N HIS A 19 4.01 4.52 8.26
CA HIS A 19 4.67 4.21 7.00
C HIS A 19 5.83 3.24 7.21
N VAL A 20 6.03 2.33 6.28
CA VAL A 20 7.21 1.48 6.24
C VAL A 20 8.32 2.21 5.49
N ILE A 21 9.36 2.63 6.21
CA ILE A 21 10.47 3.41 5.66
C ILE A 21 11.67 2.56 5.26
N SER A 22 11.72 1.30 5.69
CA SER A 22 12.68 0.27 5.25
C SER A 22 12.03 -1.09 5.38
N TYR A 23 12.26 -1.95 4.42
CA TYR A 23 11.85 -3.36 4.41
C TYR A 23 12.98 -4.19 3.84
N THR A 24 13.75 -4.81 4.70
CA THR A 24 14.86 -5.67 4.31
C THR A 24 14.40 -7.13 4.33
N LEU A 25 14.53 -7.82 3.23
CA LEU A 25 14.25 -9.25 3.09
C LEU A 25 15.56 -9.99 2.80
N ASP A 26 15.91 -10.96 3.66
CA ASP A 26 17.14 -11.76 3.55
C ASP A 26 18.40 -10.88 3.30
N GLY A 27 18.45 -9.73 3.99
CA GLY A 27 19.56 -8.76 3.91
C GLY A 27 19.47 -7.76 2.73
N ARG A 28 18.47 -7.85 1.85
CA ARG A 28 18.27 -6.94 0.72
C ARG A 28 17.17 -5.93 1.03
N GLU A 29 17.47 -4.64 0.87
CA GLU A 29 16.45 -3.57 0.95
C GLU A 29 15.52 -3.63 -0.26
N MET A 30 14.22 -3.61 0.02
CA MET A 30 13.15 -3.70 -0.98
C MET A 30 12.45 -2.37 -1.22
N ALA A 31 12.61 -1.39 -0.33
CA ALA A 31 12.02 -0.07 -0.51
C ALA A 31 12.79 0.74 -1.56
N ALA A 32 12.09 1.49 -2.40
CA ALA A 32 12.67 2.34 -3.46
C ALA A 32 13.13 3.72 -2.94
N GLY A 33 13.60 3.83 -1.69
CA GLY A 33 14.02 5.08 -1.07
C GLY A 33 12.86 6.06 -0.78
N ARG A 34 11.64 5.56 -0.84
CA ARG A 34 10.40 6.29 -0.48
C ARG A 34 9.58 5.46 0.50
N PRO A 35 8.80 6.10 1.39
CA PRO A 35 7.91 5.37 2.29
C PRO A 35 6.92 4.48 1.54
N MET A 36 6.70 3.27 2.05
CA MET A 36 5.66 2.32 1.64
C MET A 36 4.50 2.36 2.64
N ASN A 37 3.39 1.71 2.32
CA ASN A 37 2.17 1.72 3.12
C ASN A 37 1.60 3.14 3.34
N VAL A 38 1.71 3.98 2.32
CA VAL A 38 1.20 5.34 2.38
C VAL A 38 -0.23 5.35 1.85
N LEU A 39 -1.20 5.62 2.73
CA LEU A 39 -2.60 5.79 2.32
C LEU A 39 -2.82 7.21 1.84
N ARG A 40 -3.19 7.35 0.57
CA ARG A 40 -3.50 8.62 -0.08
C ARG A 40 -4.94 8.66 -0.54
N MET A 41 -5.55 9.80 -0.39
CA MET A 41 -6.90 10.06 -0.86
C MET A 41 -6.86 11.08 -2.00
N TYR A 42 -7.54 10.78 -3.08
CA TYR A 42 -7.65 11.61 -4.27
C TYR A 42 -9.09 12.05 -4.49
N LYS A 43 -9.27 13.13 -5.22
CA LYS A 43 -10.58 13.51 -5.72
C LYS A 43 -11.02 12.51 -6.79
N ASP A 44 -12.25 12.04 -6.69
CA ASP A 44 -12.86 11.09 -7.61
C ASP A 44 -14.22 11.62 -8.09
N VAL A 45 -14.19 12.31 -9.21
CA VAL A 45 -15.38 12.89 -9.85
C VAL A 45 -15.26 12.58 -11.33
N PRO A 46 -15.54 11.32 -11.72
CA PRO A 46 -15.41 10.90 -13.11
C PRO A 46 -16.41 11.62 -13.99
N ARG A 47 -16.04 11.76 -15.25
CA ARG A 47 -16.76 12.60 -16.22
C ARG A 47 -18.15 12.07 -16.57
N ILE A 48 -18.34 10.74 -16.62
CA ILE A 48 -19.56 10.11 -17.15
C ILE A 48 -20.10 9.05 -16.19
N PHE A 49 -19.26 8.09 -15.75
CA PHE A 49 -19.68 6.92 -15.00
C PHE A 49 -19.10 6.91 -13.60
N ASP A 50 -19.83 7.49 -12.65
CA ASP A 50 -19.48 7.44 -11.24
C ASP A 50 -19.39 5.98 -10.77
N ALA A 51 -18.39 5.66 -9.95
CA ALA A 51 -18.06 4.33 -9.45
C ALA A 51 -17.58 3.28 -10.50
N TRP A 52 -17.56 3.62 -11.79
CA TRP A 52 -17.10 2.73 -12.87
C TRP A 52 -15.82 3.23 -13.52
N ASP A 53 -15.67 4.53 -13.57
CA ASP A 53 -14.56 5.20 -14.23
C ASP A 53 -13.65 5.89 -13.20
N ILE A 54 -12.37 5.97 -13.51
CA ILE A 54 -11.38 6.78 -12.80
C ILE A 54 -10.72 7.66 -13.84
N ASP A 55 -10.75 8.97 -13.64
CA ASP A 55 -10.06 9.90 -14.54
C ASP A 55 -8.54 9.73 -14.46
N SER A 56 -7.86 9.71 -15.61
CA SER A 56 -6.42 9.46 -15.70
C SER A 56 -5.56 10.48 -14.96
N ASN A 57 -6.09 11.68 -14.71
CA ASN A 57 -5.43 12.77 -13.99
C ASN A 57 -5.70 12.77 -12.48
N TYR A 58 -6.34 11.73 -11.92
CA TYR A 58 -6.67 11.69 -10.49
C TYR A 58 -5.42 11.90 -9.60
N ARG A 59 -4.24 11.46 -10.06
CA ARG A 59 -2.97 11.60 -9.32
C ARG A 59 -2.54 13.05 -9.12
N GLU A 60 -3.00 13.96 -9.96
CA GLU A 60 -2.78 15.39 -9.84
C GLU A 60 -3.76 16.06 -8.86
N GLN A 61 -4.76 15.30 -8.39
CA GLN A 61 -5.84 15.76 -7.53
C GLN A 61 -5.79 15.09 -6.14
N GLU A 62 -4.59 14.99 -5.55
CA GLU A 62 -4.44 14.49 -4.18
C GLU A 62 -5.18 15.42 -3.21
N ALA A 63 -6.05 14.85 -2.39
CA ALA A 63 -6.81 15.57 -1.39
C ALA A 63 -6.10 15.59 -0.05
N CYS A 64 -5.60 14.43 0.41
CA CYS A 64 -4.78 14.32 1.62
C CYS A 64 -4.13 12.94 1.72
N THR A 65 -3.18 12.85 2.65
CA THR A 65 -2.55 11.60 3.10
C THR A 65 -3.05 11.28 4.51
N ALA A 66 -3.13 10.00 4.87
CA ALA A 66 -3.49 9.57 6.22
C ALA A 66 -2.48 10.09 7.24
N ARG A 67 -2.99 10.39 8.44
CA ARG A 67 -2.19 10.80 9.60
C ARG A 67 -2.42 9.83 10.74
N ALA A 68 -1.34 9.29 11.30
CA ALA A 68 -1.41 8.53 12.52
C ALA A 68 -1.40 9.48 13.72
N ASP A 69 -2.33 9.25 14.65
CA ASP A 69 -2.38 9.92 15.95
C ASP A 69 -1.65 9.09 17.01
N THR A 70 -1.72 7.76 16.90
CA THR A 70 -1.04 6.82 17.81
C THR A 70 -0.28 5.76 17.04
N LEU A 71 0.81 5.28 17.62
CA LEU A 71 1.56 4.11 17.17
C LEU A 71 1.94 3.29 18.41
N GLU A 72 1.44 2.06 18.48
CA GLU A 72 1.60 1.18 19.64
C GLU A 72 2.18 -0.16 19.22
N LEU A 73 3.23 -0.61 19.91
CA LEU A 73 3.68 -1.99 19.81
C LEU A 73 2.69 -2.88 20.58
N LEU A 74 2.10 -3.85 19.90
CA LEU A 74 1.22 -4.82 20.54
C LEU A 74 2.07 -5.88 21.23
N LYS A 75 1.64 -6.32 22.44
CA LYS A 75 2.29 -7.44 23.11
C LYS A 75 2.05 -8.71 22.31
N GLU A 76 3.14 -9.45 22.14
CA GLU A 76 3.13 -10.67 21.38
C GLU A 76 2.83 -11.87 22.24
N GLU A 77 2.12 -12.82 21.63
CA GLU A 77 2.05 -14.19 22.12
C GLU A 77 2.76 -15.10 21.11
N GLY A 78 4.01 -15.40 21.39
CA GLY A 78 4.76 -16.55 20.89
C GLY A 78 5.33 -16.51 19.48
N PHE A 79 4.59 -16.12 18.40
CA PHE A 79 5.04 -16.35 17.01
C PHE A 79 4.89 -15.15 16.08
N SER A 80 4.58 -13.98 16.58
CA SER A 80 4.44 -12.78 15.76
C SER A 80 4.74 -11.51 16.53
N VAL A 81 5.17 -10.47 15.80
CA VAL A 81 5.30 -9.11 16.28
C VAL A 81 4.33 -8.22 15.53
N SER A 82 3.62 -7.35 16.23
CA SER A 82 2.65 -6.46 15.62
C SER A 82 2.74 -5.05 16.15
N VAL A 83 2.51 -4.09 15.27
CA VAL A 83 2.34 -2.68 15.62
C VAL A 83 0.97 -2.23 15.13
N ARG A 84 0.27 -1.49 15.96
CA ARG A 84 -1.00 -0.85 15.63
C ARG A 84 -0.82 0.66 15.55
N TRP A 85 -1.34 1.26 14.51
CA TRP A 85 -1.56 2.70 14.49
C TRP A 85 -3.05 3.01 14.32
N THR A 86 -3.46 4.11 14.91
CA THR A 86 -4.80 4.69 14.73
C THR A 86 -4.66 6.13 14.28
N GLY A 87 -5.60 6.61 13.51
CA GLY A 87 -5.57 7.97 13.00
C GLY A 87 -6.71 8.25 12.05
N SER A 88 -6.48 9.12 11.09
CA SER A 88 -7.53 9.57 10.16
C SER A 88 -7.01 9.83 8.76
N ILE A 89 -7.92 9.77 7.79
CA ILE A 89 -7.76 10.29 6.44
C ILE A 89 -9.02 11.09 6.09
N GLY A 90 -8.87 12.41 5.88
CA GLY A 90 -10.03 13.29 5.75
C GLY A 90 -10.92 13.25 7.01
N ARG A 91 -12.19 12.87 6.86
CA ARG A 91 -13.16 12.67 7.93
C ARG A 91 -13.29 11.21 8.39
N SER A 92 -12.54 10.33 7.77
CA SER A 92 -12.61 8.89 7.97
C SER A 92 -11.58 8.44 9.00
N ALA A 93 -12.01 7.64 9.98
CA ALA A 93 -11.11 7.04 10.96
C ALA A 93 -10.41 5.81 10.36
N VAL A 94 -9.13 5.64 10.68
CA VAL A 94 -8.30 4.53 10.21
C VAL A 94 -7.69 3.81 11.41
N THR A 95 -7.73 2.50 11.38
CA THR A 95 -6.95 1.62 12.27
C THR A 95 -6.24 0.60 11.41
N GLN A 96 -4.94 0.46 11.60
CA GLN A 96 -4.17 -0.57 10.90
C GLN A 96 -3.28 -1.32 11.87
N VAL A 97 -3.27 -2.65 11.73
CA VAL A 97 -2.34 -3.55 12.41
C VAL A 97 -1.37 -4.11 11.38
N ILE A 98 -0.08 -3.91 11.61
CA ILE A 98 0.99 -4.46 10.78
C ILE A 98 1.63 -5.60 11.56
N THR A 99 1.59 -6.81 11.02
CA THR A 99 2.06 -8.03 11.68
C THR A 99 3.18 -8.70 10.88
N LEU A 100 4.22 -9.08 11.59
CA LEU A 100 5.30 -9.91 11.08
C LEU A 100 5.37 -11.20 11.88
N ARG A 101 5.29 -12.35 11.21
CA ARG A 101 5.32 -13.67 11.84
C ARG A 101 6.73 -14.28 11.81
N THR A 102 7.05 -15.09 12.78
CA THR A 102 8.30 -15.86 12.86
C THR A 102 8.53 -16.63 11.56
N GLY A 103 9.73 -16.53 10.97
CA GLY A 103 10.14 -17.20 9.74
C GLY A 103 9.44 -16.75 8.46
N SER A 104 8.44 -15.90 8.52
CA SER A 104 7.68 -15.42 7.35
C SER A 104 8.47 -14.34 6.60
N PRO A 105 8.56 -14.42 5.25
CA PRO A 105 9.07 -13.30 4.45
C PRO A 105 8.02 -12.22 4.20
N VAL A 106 6.80 -12.36 4.73
CA VAL A 106 5.64 -11.51 4.40
C VAL A 106 5.19 -10.72 5.63
N ALA A 107 5.04 -9.41 5.49
CA ALA A 107 4.33 -8.57 6.43
C ALA A 107 2.83 -8.50 6.03
N GLN A 108 1.96 -8.63 7.02
CA GLN A 108 0.52 -8.54 6.86
C GLN A 108 0.03 -7.17 7.32
N PHE A 109 -0.85 -6.55 6.54
CA PHE A 109 -1.46 -5.25 6.84
C PHE A 109 -2.97 -5.42 6.96
N ASP A 110 -3.50 -5.39 8.16
CA ASP A 110 -4.94 -5.44 8.43
C ASP A 110 -5.45 -4.03 8.66
N THR A 111 -6.19 -3.50 7.69
CA THR A 111 -6.64 -2.11 7.69
C THR A 111 -8.15 -2.02 7.81
N THR A 112 -8.62 -1.29 8.81
CA THR A 112 -10.03 -0.97 9.01
C THR A 112 -10.23 0.53 8.83
N ILE A 113 -11.17 0.91 7.97
CA ILE A 113 -11.49 2.31 7.69
C ILE A 113 -12.98 2.54 7.89
N GLN A 114 -13.33 3.47 8.77
CA GLN A 114 -14.69 3.98 8.88
C GLN A 114 -14.90 5.09 7.84
N TRP A 115 -15.21 4.68 6.61
CA TRP A 115 -15.29 5.58 5.47
C TRP A 115 -16.43 6.58 5.59
N ARG A 116 -16.12 7.88 5.47
CA ARG A 116 -17.09 9.01 5.56
C ARG A 116 -16.88 10.05 4.47
N GLU A 117 -16.29 9.63 3.35
CA GLU A 117 -15.98 10.52 2.24
C GLU A 117 -16.95 10.32 1.08
N LEU A 118 -17.19 11.38 0.33
CA LEU A 118 -17.93 11.37 -0.93
C LEU A 118 -16.98 11.79 -2.06
N HIS A 119 -17.10 11.14 -3.21
CA HIS A 119 -16.28 11.42 -4.40
C HIS A 119 -14.79 11.44 -4.08
N ARG A 120 -14.32 10.36 -3.46
CA ARG A 120 -12.92 10.16 -3.09
C ARG A 120 -12.46 8.75 -3.45
N LEU A 121 -11.25 8.67 -3.97
CA LEU A 121 -10.53 7.44 -4.26
C LEU A 121 -9.43 7.26 -3.23
N LEU A 122 -9.44 6.12 -2.54
CA LEU A 122 -8.38 5.73 -1.62
C LEU A 122 -7.40 4.81 -2.32
N LYS A 123 -6.12 5.12 -2.19
CA LYS A 123 -5.00 4.28 -2.66
C LYS A 123 -4.03 4.02 -1.52
N VAL A 124 -3.36 2.87 -1.57
CA VAL A 124 -2.18 2.58 -0.75
C VAL A 124 -0.97 2.42 -1.66
N GLU A 125 0.13 3.06 -1.31
CA GLU A 125 1.35 3.05 -2.10
C GLU A 125 2.42 2.16 -1.47
N PHE A 126 3.02 1.29 -2.29
CA PHE A 126 4.17 0.47 -1.96
C PHE A 126 5.24 0.62 -3.05
N PRO A 127 6.04 1.70 -3.02
CA PRO A 127 7.14 1.85 -3.97
C PRO A 127 8.27 0.88 -3.63
N VAL A 128 8.46 -0.11 -4.52
CA VAL A 128 9.48 -1.17 -4.37
C VAL A 128 10.62 -0.97 -5.36
N ASP A 129 11.85 -1.34 -4.96
CA ASP A 129 13.05 -1.27 -5.81
C ASP A 129 13.16 -2.55 -6.66
N VAL A 130 12.21 -2.67 -7.60
CA VAL A 130 12.16 -3.78 -8.58
C VAL A 130 12.19 -3.19 -9.99
N ARG A 131 13.10 -3.71 -10.82
CA ARG A 131 13.16 -3.41 -12.25
C ARG A 131 12.77 -4.64 -13.04
N ALA A 132 11.66 -4.56 -13.74
CA ALA A 132 11.17 -5.60 -14.62
C ALA A 132 10.53 -4.97 -15.87
N GLU A 133 10.62 -5.63 -17.02
CA GLU A 133 9.96 -5.17 -18.24
C GLU A 133 8.45 -5.42 -18.20
N ASN A 134 8.05 -6.50 -17.53
CA ASN A 134 6.65 -6.88 -17.33
C ASN A 134 6.36 -7.10 -15.86
N ALA A 135 5.10 -6.92 -15.48
CA ALA A 135 4.53 -7.33 -14.21
C ALA A 135 3.45 -8.38 -14.45
N ILE A 136 3.42 -9.40 -13.61
CA ILE A 136 2.39 -10.45 -13.63
C ILE A 136 1.25 -10.02 -12.70
N HIS A 137 0.02 -10.02 -13.22
CA HIS A 137 -1.18 -9.70 -12.46
C HIS A 137 -2.11 -10.90 -12.47
N GLU A 138 -2.46 -11.41 -11.31
CA GLU A 138 -3.44 -12.49 -11.20
C GLU A 138 -4.82 -11.97 -11.60
N ILE A 139 -5.46 -12.77 -12.45
CA ILE A 139 -6.85 -12.56 -12.92
C ILE A 139 -7.65 -13.85 -12.72
N GLN A 140 -8.93 -13.85 -13.14
CA GLN A 140 -9.75 -15.04 -13.09
C GLN A 140 -9.12 -16.17 -13.93
N PHE A 141 -8.96 -17.34 -13.31
CA PHE A 141 -8.45 -18.56 -13.94
C PHE A 141 -6.98 -18.52 -14.42
N GLY A 142 -6.19 -17.54 -13.99
CA GLY A 142 -4.79 -17.47 -14.39
C GLY A 142 -4.16 -16.11 -14.09
N TYR A 143 -3.26 -15.71 -14.95
CA TYR A 143 -2.58 -14.42 -14.85
C TYR A 143 -2.43 -13.77 -16.22
N VAL A 144 -2.14 -12.49 -16.22
CA VAL A 144 -1.76 -11.73 -17.41
C VAL A 144 -0.46 -10.96 -17.15
N GLU A 145 0.44 -10.99 -18.12
CA GLU A 145 1.61 -10.15 -18.12
C GLU A 145 1.30 -8.79 -18.75
N ARG A 146 1.73 -7.73 -18.10
CA ARG A 146 1.58 -6.36 -18.59
C ARG A 146 2.92 -5.64 -18.56
N PRO A 147 3.24 -4.84 -19.58
CA PRO A 147 4.46 -4.05 -19.57
C PRO A 147 4.43 -3.02 -18.44
N THR A 148 5.57 -2.81 -17.80
CA THR A 148 5.75 -1.78 -16.76
C THR A 148 5.99 -0.39 -17.35
N HIS A 149 6.33 -0.30 -18.65
CA HIS A 149 6.52 0.95 -19.37
C HIS A 149 5.21 1.48 -19.99
N ARG A 150 5.20 2.77 -20.33
CA ARG A 150 4.06 3.47 -20.95
C ARG A 150 4.44 4.08 -22.30
N SER A 151 5.13 3.31 -23.15
CA SER A 151 5.67 3.81 -24.41
C SER A 151 4.65 3.85 -25.55
N ARG A 152 3.52 3.16 -25.45
CA ARG A 152 2.46 3.12 -26.47
C ARG A 152 1.22 3.85 -25.98
N GLY A 153 0.40 4.39 -26.89
CA GLY A 153 -0.80 5.13 -26.54
C GLY A 153 -1.78 4.34 -25.65
N TYR A 154 -1.97 3.04 -25.93
CA TYR A 154 -2.81 2.20 -25.10
C TYR A 154 -2.20 1.86 -23.72
N ASP A 155 -0.88 1.84 -23.58
CA ASP A 155 -0.21 1.66 -22.30
C ASP A 155 -0.45 2.89 -21.39
N GLN A 156 -0.53 4.07 -21.98
CA GLN A 156 -0.86 5.30 -21.27
C GLN A 156 -2.31 5.30 -20.76
N GLN A 157 -3.22 4.72 -21.52
CA GLN A 157 -4.63 4.59 -21.14
C GLN A 157 -4.84 3.55 -20.04
N ARG A 158 -3.93 2.58 -19.91
CA ARG A 158 -3.93 1.56 -18.85
C ARG A 158 -3.18 2.05 -17.61
N PHE A 159 -3.49 3.25 -17.15
CA PHE A 159 -2.85 3.85 -15.97
C PHE A 159 -3.23 3.16 -14.65
N GLU A 160 -4.36 2.44 -14.63
CA GLU A 160 -4.80 1.52 -13.58
C GLU A 160 -5.14 0.18 -14.20
N VAL A 161 -4.77 -0.90 -13.52
CA VAL A 161 -5.03 -2.26 -13.98
C VAL A 161 -5.54 -3.12 -12.83
N CYS A 162 -6.48 -4.01 -13.13
CA CYS A 162 -7.00 -4.93 -12.13
C CYS A 162 -6.02 -6.07 -11.86
N ASN A 163 -5.91 -6.43 -10.61
CA ASN A 163 -5.40 -7.71 -10.14
C ASN A 163 -6.29 -8.18 -8.98
N HIS A 164 -6.35 -9.49 -8.70
CA HIS A 164 -7.24 -10.00 -7.67
C HIS A 164 -6.51 -10.33 -6.38
N ARG A 165 -5.47 -11.16 -6.42
CA ARG A 165 -4.79 -11.64 -5.22
C ARG A 165 -3.34 -11.22 -5.15
N TYR A 166 -2.63 -11.21 -6.29
CA TYR A 166 -1.20 -10.88 -6.29
C TYR A 166 -0.77 -10.18 -7.59
N THR A 167 0.30 -9.42 -7.44
CA THR A 167 1.13 -8.91 -8.53
C THR A 167 2.55 -9.36 -8.29
N ALA A 168 3.25 -9.84 -9.32
CA ALA A 168 4.65 -10.28 -9.26
C ALA A 168 5.47 -9.66 -10.40
#